data_86e3abc8b4c373df955368063ed02a07
#
_entry.id   86e3abc8b4c373df955368063ed02a07
#
_cell.length_a   1.000
_cell.length_b   1.000
_cell.length_c   1.000
_cell.angle_alpha   90.00
_cell.angle_beta   90.00
_cell.angle_gamma   90.00
#
_symmetry.space_group_name_H-M   'P 1'
#
loop_
_entity.id
_entity.type
_entity.pdbx_description
1 polymer ?
#
loop_
_entity_poly.entity_id
_entity_poly.type
_entity_poly.pdbx_seq_one_letter_code
_entity_poly.pdbx_strand_id
1 'polypeptide(L)'
;MVEFVHNEQRQSLNPGDCFARPRVSGFRDTPAQDQSALVAEIEAGRPWREAVRERYARSNPWLHRIITDPRRTAFFADVLPAGTGPALDIGAGWGQIARPLAGQRPVVALEPVAERMAFIRAAARQDGIEDRLAYLEADYLEVDFVTRFSTICAIGVLEWAGAFQSECDPRERQRAFLKKTRGELASSGHLVLGIENRLGLKYLLGCPDDHLGVPGIACHEAARAIELWRQADKGALQCFIYSRGELTQLLSDAGYQRIEFFAAFPDYKLPVHIIPLGDGGSALNQFLLHEDLPLEHNGYNGEILGAAFQRKLVERYRELATTGTAAEHVPSFYVRAS
;
A
#
# COMPACT_ATOMS: atom_id res chain seq x y z
N MET A 1 -23.34 -8.11 -4.69
CA MET A 1 -22.97 -8.40 -6.09
C MET A 1 -22.15 -7.24 -6.63
N VAL A 2 -21.03 -7.51 -7.24
CA VAL A 2 -20.14 -6.53 -7.89
C VAL A 2 -20.06 -6.86 -9.37
N GLU A 3 -20.21 -5.85 -10.22
CA GLU A 3 -20.18 -6.02 -11.68
C GLU A 3 -18.93 -5.34 -12.26
N PHE A 4 -18.30 -6.01 -13.20
CA PHE A 4 -17.12 -5.53 -13.92
C PHE A 4 -17.10 -6.05 -15.36
N VAL A 5 -16.27 -5.44 -16.20
CA VAL A 5 -16.00 -5.86 -17.57
C VAL A 5 -14.56 -6.38 -17.66
N HIS A 6 -14.40 -7.53 -18.26
CA HIS A 6 -13.11 -8.11 -18.57
C HIS A 6 -13.17 -8.73 -19.97
N ASN A 7 -12.22 -8.37 -20.84
CA ASN A 7 -12.22 -8.79 -22.26
C ASN A 7 -13.58 -8.54 -22.96
N GLU A 8 -14.13 -7.32 -22.78
CA GLU A 8 -15.43 -6.89 -23.34
C GLU A 8 -16.66 -7.66 -22.84
N GLN A 9 -16.48 -8.59 -21.91
CA GLN A 9 -17.56 -9.36 -21.29
C GLN A 9 -17.90 -8.86 -19.91
N ARG A 10 -19.19 -8.60 -19.67
CA ARG A 10 -19.70 -8.26 -18.34
C ARG A 10 -19.73 -9.48 -17.45
N GLN A 11 -19.16 -9.37 -16.28
CA GLN A 11 -19.06 -10.39 -15.25
C GLN A 11 -19.74 -9.87 -13.95
N SER A 12 -20.16 -10.82 -13.12
CA SER A 12 -20.72 -10.51 -11.81
C SER A 12 -20.07 -11.40 -10.75
N LEU A 13 -19.73 -10.81 -9.61
CA LEU A 13 -19.20 -11.54 -8.44
C LEU A 13 -20.10 -11.29 -7.25
N ASN A 14 -20.57 -12.37 -6.63
CA ASN A 14 -21.19 -12.29 -5.31
C ASN A 14 -20.10 -12.48 -4.23
N PRO A 15 -20.41 -12.10 -2.99
CA PRO A 15 -19.58 -12.50 -1.86
C PRO A 15 -19.39 -14.03 -1.85
N GLY A 16 -18.18 -14.49 -1.60
CA GLY A 16 -17.76 -15.89 -1.71
C GLY A 16 -17.26 -16.32 -3.10
N ASP A 17 -17.70 -15.61 -4.18
CA ASP A 17 -17.27 -15.93 -5.54
C ASP A 17 -15.79 -15.55 -5.77
N CYS A 18 -15.13 -16.34 -6.62
CA CYS A 18 -13.77 -16.06 -7.09
C CYS A 18 -13.74 -16.03 -8.60
N PHE A 19 -13.24 -14.93 -9.16
CA PHE A 19 -12.87 -14.84 -10.56
C PHE A 19 -11.36 -14.82 -10.68
N ALA A 20 -10.80 -15.68 -11.52
CA ALA A 20 -9.36 -15.74 -11.75
C ALA A 20 -9.06 -15.57 -13.23
N ARG A 21 -8.10 -14.69 -13.52
CA ARG A 21 -7.47 -14.58 -14.84
C ARG A 21 -6.17 -15.37 -14.84
N PRO A 22 -5.94 -16.28 -15.79
CA PRO A 22 -4.69 -17.04 -15.84
C PRO A 22 -3.50 -16.09 -16.05
N ARG A 23 -2.50 -16.21 -15.21
CA ARG A 23 -1.17 -15.59 -15.31
C ARG A 23 -1.14 -14.06 -15.33
N VAL A 24 -1.28 -13.49 -14.17
CA VAL A 24 -0.86 -12.12 -13.92
C VAL A 24 0.50 -12.15 -13.23
N SER A 25 1.46 -11.35 -13.70
CA SER A 25 2.71 -11.13 -12.99
C SER A 25 2.50 -10.08 -11.91
N GLY A 26 3.10 -10.29 -10.74
CA GLY A 26 3.00 -9.38 -9.61
C GLY A 26 4.19 -9.53 -8.66
N PHE A 27 4.32 -8.61 -7.73
CA PHE A 27 5.35 -8.68 -6.70
C PHE A 27 5.12 -9.88 -5.78
N ARG A 28 6.16 -10.66 -5.51
CA ARG A 28 6.16 -11.76 -4.55
C ARG A 28 7.20 -11.56 -3.47
N ASP A 29 6.79 -11.68 -2.20
CA ASP A 29 7.71 -11.59 -1.05
C ASP A 29 8.57 -12.86 -0.90
N THR A 30 8.04 -14.00 -1.38
CA THR A 30 8.68 -15.32 -1.29
C THR A 30 8.37 -16.12 -2.56
N PRO A 31 9.12 -17.19 -2.83
CA PRO A 31 8.84 -18.07 -3.97
C PRO A 31 7.40 -18.58 -3.99
N ALA A 32 6.80 -18.72 -5.18
CA ALA A 32 5.43 -19.22 -5.36
C ALA A 32 5.21 -20.58 -4.68
N GLN A 33 6.20 -21.47 -4.77
CA GLN A 33 6.14 -22.79 -4.15
C GLN A 33 5.99 -22.72 -2.61
N ASP A 34 6.68 -21.78 -1.95
CA ASP A 34 6.57 -21.60 -0.50
C ASP A 34 5.20 -21.07 -0.11
N GLN A 35 4.63 -20.15 -0.90
CA GLN A 35 3.30 -19.63 -0.69
C GLN A 35 2.23 -20.71 -0.91
N SER A 36 2.34 -21.50 -1.95
CA SER A 36 1.45 -22.63 -2.22
C SER A 36 1.49 -23.69 -1.12
N ALA A 37 2.68 -24.00 -0.58
CA ALA A 37 2.82 -24.94 0.52
C ALA A 37 2.16 -24.40 1.80
N LEU A 38 2.28 -23.09 2.08
CA LEU A 38 1.58 -22.46 3.20
C LEU A 38 0.06 -22.58 3.07
N VAL A 39 -0.48 -22.31 1.87
CA VAL A 39 -1.91 -22.42 1.59
C VAL A 39 -2.39 -23.86 1.81
N ALA A 40 -1.67 -24.85 1.31
CA ALA A 40 -2.01 -26.27 1.48
C ALA A 40 -2.09 -26.69 2.97
N GLU A 41 -1.17 -26.21 3.82
CA GLU A 41 -1.21 -26.44 5.26
C GLU A 41 -2.47 -25.85 5.90
N ILE A 42 -2.86 -24.63 5.48
CA ILE A 42 -4.05 -23.95 6.01
C ILE A 42 -5.33 -24.68 5.56
N GLU A 43 -5.40 -25.09 4.30
CA GLU A 43 -6.53 -25.86 3.77
C GLU A 43 -6.66 -27.26 4.40
N ALA A 44 -5.53 -27.84 4.82
CA ALA A 44 -5.52 -29.08 5.61
C ALA A 44 -5.99 -28.89 7.06
N GLY A 45 -6.39 -27.68 7.45
CA GLY A 45 -6.99 -27.38 8.75
C GLY A 45 -6.03 -26.74 9.77
N ARG A 46 -4.79 -26.45 9.40
CA ARG A 46 -3.88 -25.73 10.28
C ARG A 46 -4.34 -24.28 10.47
N PRO A 47 -4.36 -23.72 11.69
CA PRO A 47 -4.69 -22.32 11.90
C PRO A 47 -3.73 -21.41 11.11
N TRP A 48 -4.27 -20.51 10.30
CA TRP A 48 -3.44 -19.71 9.39
C TRP A 48 -2.39 -18.87 10.12
N ARG A 49 -2.72 -18.35 11.32
CA ARG A 49 -1.74 -17.57 12.13
C ARG A 49 -0.56 -18.41 12.60
N GLU A 50 -0.81 -19.68 12.94
CA GLU A 50 0.24 -20.62 13.36
C GLU A 50 1.13 -21.01 12.16
N ALA A 51 0.52 -21.32 11.02
CA ALA A 51 1.23 -21.67 9.80
C ALA A 51 2.15 -20.51 9.36
N VAL A 52 1.64 -19.28 9.34
CA VAL A 52 2.43 -18.07 9.01
C VAL A 52 3.56 -17.85 10.03
N ARG A 53 3.28 -17.98 11.33
CA ARG A 53 4.29 -17.80 12.39
C ARG A 53 5.43 -18.79 12.24
N GLU A 54 5.12 -20.05 12.07
CA GLU A 54 6.14 -21.12 11.97
C GLU A 54 7.00 -20.94 10.73
N ARG A 55 6.40 -20.56 9.61
CA ARG A 55 7.10 -20.39 8.35
C ARG A 55 7.95 -19.14 8.30
N TYR A 56 7.45 -18.01 8.81
CA TYR A 56 8.07 -16.70 8.57
C TYR A 56 8.62 -16.00 9.81
N ALA A 57 8.21 -16.32 11.03
CA ALA A 57 8.62 -15.54 12.19
C ALA A 57 10.15 -15.49 12.41
N ARG A 58 10.88 -16.53 11.97
CA ARG A 58 12.34 -16.60 12.05
C ARG A 58 13.04 -16.35 10.71
N SER A 59 12.50 -16.87 9.63
CA SER A 59 13.10 -16.81 8.28
C SER A 59 12.87 -15.45 7.58
N ASN A 60 11.72 -14.82 7.81
CA ASN A 60 11.35 -13.51 7.30
C ASN A 60 10.47 -12.76 8.32
N PRO A 61 11.04 -12.24 9.42
CA PRO A 61 10.29 -11.57 10.49
C PRO A 61 9.48 -10.37 10.00
N TRP A 62 9.98 -9.68 8.98
CA TRP A 62 9.28 -8.55 8.37
C TRP A 62 7.97 -9.01 7.71
N LEU A 63 8.03 -10.02 6.85
CA LEU A 63 6.84 -10.58 6.21
C LEU A 63 5.84 -11.12 7.24
N HIS A 64 6.34 -11.81 8.27
CA HIS A 64 5.49 -12.26 9.38
C HIS A 64 4.70 -11.09 10.00
N ARG A 65 5.38 -9.96 10.28
CA ARG A 65 4.72 -8.75 10.81
C ARG A 65 3.74 -8.15 9.82
N ILE A 66 4.11 -8.04 8.54
CA ILE A 66 3.21 -7.53 7.49
C ILE A 66 1.91 -8.33 7.42
N ILE A 67 1.98 -9.66 7.57
CA ILE A 67 0.79 -10.52 7.48
C ILE A 67 -0.06 -10.49 8.75
N THR A 68 0.56 -10.37 9.93
CA THR A 68 -0.11 -10.66 11.21
C THR A 68 -0.29 -9.47 12.14
N ASP A 69 0.45 -8.38 11.96
CA ASP A 69 0.43 -7.23 12.86
C ASP A 69 -0.85 -6.40 12.67
N PRO A 70 -1.66 -6.18 13.73
CA PRO A 70 -2.91 -5.42 13.63
C PRO A 70 -2.70 -3.95 13.23
N ARG A 71 -1.50 -3.40 13.37
CA ARG A 71 -1.18 -2.03 12.94
C ARG A 71 -1.37 -1.80 11.44
N ARG A 72 -1.42 -2.86 10.62
CA ARG A 72 -1.80 -2.74 9.19
C ARG A 72 -3.15 -2.05 8.97
N THR A 73 -4.03 -2.10 9.96
CA THR A 73 -5.36 -1.47 9.90
C THR A 73 -5.51 -0.25 10.81
N ALA A 74 -4.43 0.24 11.41
CA ALA A 74 -4.48 1.40 12.28
C ALA A 74 -5.10 2.64 11.59
N PHE A 75 -4.90 2.79 10.28
CA PHE A 75 -5.47 3.89 9.50
C PHE A 75 -7.02 3.84 9.38
N PHE A 76 -7.68 2.74 9.77
CA PHE A 76 -9.14 2.65 9.74
C PHE A 76 -9.81 3.67 10.66
N ALA A 77 -9.18 4.00 11.79
CA ALA A 77 -9.73 4.95 12.73
C ALA A 77 -9.67 6.40 12.23
N ASP A 78 -8.55 6.78 11.60
CA ASP A 78 -8.24 8.18 11.33
C ASP A 78 -8.42 8.57 9.84
N VAL A 79 -8.17 7.64 8.94
CA VAL A 79 -8.11 7.91 7.49
C VAL A 79 -9.29 7.31 6.74
N LEU A 80 -9.74 6.11 7.13
CA LEU A 80 -10.82 5.45 6.42
C LEU A 80 -12.16 6.16 6.67
N PRO A 81 -12.90 6.56 5.61
CA PRO A 81 -14.18 7.22 5.81
C PRO A 81 -15.21 6.23 6.36
N ALA A 82 -16.06 6.73 7.26
CA ALA A 82 -17.20 5.98 7.73
C ALA A 82 -18.16 5.64 6.57
N GLY A 83 -18.81 4.49 6.64
CA GLY A 83 -19.80 4.07 5.64
C GLY A 83 -19.90 2.55 5.50
N THR A 84 -21.00 2.10 4.91
CA THR A 84 -21.32 0.68 4.73
C THR A 84 -21.37 0.25 3.26
N GLY A 85 -21.15 1.19 2.33
CA GLY A 85 -21.11 0.88 0.89
C GLY A 85 -19.94 -0.03 0.51
N PRO A 86 -19.95 -0.62 -0.69
CA PRO A 86 -18.93 -1.56 -1.12
C PRO A 86 -17.54 -0.91 -1.16
N ALA A 87 -16.53 -1.68 -0.75
CA ALA A 87 -15.13 -1.30 -0.82
C ALA A 87 -14.36 -2.19 -1.80
N LEU A 88 -13.32 -1.62 -2.39
CA LEU A 88 -12.33 -2.32 -3.21
C LEU A 88 -10.98 -2.19 -2.53
N ASP A 89 -10.32 -3.32 -2.28
CA ASP A 89 -8.92 -3.38 -1.82
C ASP A 89 -8.05 -3.81 -3.00
N ILE A 90 -7.35 -2.85 -3.62
CA ILE A 90 -6.48 -3.09 -4.77
C ILE A 90 -5.10 -3.51 -4.27
N GLY A 91 -4.58 -4.62 -4.83
CA GLY A 91 -3.33 -5.20 -4.35
C GLY A 91 -3.49 -5.73 -2.93
N ALA A 92 -4.54 -6.51 -2.69
CA ALA A 92 -4.92 -6.98 -1.36
C ALA A 92 -3.83 -7.77 -0.62
N GLY A 93 -2.77 -8.18 -1.32
CA GLY A 93 -1.60 -8.84 -0.76
C GLY A 93 -1.98 -10.12 0.00
N TRP A 94 -1.75 -10.13 1.30
CA TRP A 94 -2.10 -11.24 2.17
C TRP A 94 -3.47 -11.04 2.87
N GLY A 95 -4.29 -10.10 2.37
CA GLY A 95 -5.63 -9.81 2.88
C GLY A 95 -5.70 -9.10 4.21
N GLN A 96 -4.60 -8.48 4.63
CA GLN A 96 -4.52 -7.83 5.93
C GLN A 96 -5.36 -6.53 6.03
N ILE A 97 -5.84 -6.00 4.91
CA ILE A 97 -6.80 -4.89 4.84
C ILE A 97 -8.18 -5.42 4.48
N ALA A 98 -8.29 -6.19 3.38
CA ALA A 98 -9.57 -6.71 2.89
C ALA A 98 -10.34 -7.50 3.94
N ARG A 99 -9.68 -8.43 4.69
CA ARG A 99 -10.36 -9.27 5.67
C ARG A 99 -10.92 -8.49 6.87
N PRO A 100 -10.17 -7.63 7.57
CA PRO A 100 -10.75 -6.79 8.63
C PRO A 100 -11.83 -5.83 8.13
N LEU A 101 -11.67 -5.27 6.92
CA LEU A 101 -12.65 -4.38 6.32
C LEU A 101 -13.95 -5.10 5.98
N ALA A 102 -13.89 -6.39 5.60
CA ALA A 102 -15.06 -7.22 5.35
C ALA A 102 -15.92 -7.45 6.61
N GLY A 103 -15.36 -7.28 7.80
CA GLY A 103 -16.11 -7.25 9.04
C GLY A 103 -17.11 -6.07 9.13
N GLN A 104 -16.88 -5.00 8.37
CA GLN A 104 -17.65 -3.74 8.43
C GLN A 104 -18.55 -3.51 7.21
N ARG A 105 -18.14 -3.98 6.01
CA ARG A 105 -18.82 -3.73 4.73
C ARG A 105 -18.50 -4.79 3.70
N PRO A 106 -19.27 -4.92 2.59
CA PRO A 106 -18.90 -5.78 1.46
C PRO A 106 -17.56 -5.32 0.85
N VAL A 107 -16.64 -6.26 0.58
CA VAL A 107 -15.30 -5.98 0.04
C VAL A 107 -15.02 -6.82 -1.19
N VAL A 108 -14.42 -6.21 -2.19
CA VAL A 108 -13.72 -6.91 -3.27
C VAL A 108 -12.23 -6.90 -2.92
N ALA A 109 -11.63 -8.07 -2.74
CA ALA A 109 -10.19 -8.24 -2.66
C ALA A 109 -9.66 -8.47 -4.07
N LEU A 110 -8.86 -7.56 -4.59
CA LEU A 110 -8.22 -7.67 -5.90
C LEU A 110 -6.71 -7.86 -5.70
N GLU A 111 -6.19 -9.00 -6.16
CA GLU A 111 -4.79 -9.37 -6.01
C GLU A 111 -4.32 -10.14 -7.25
N PRO A 112 -3.26 -9.72 -7.95
CA PRO A 112 -2.79 -10.40 -9.14
C PRO A 112 -2.07 -11.73 -8.88
N VAL A 113 -1.60 -11.99 -7.67
CA VAL A 113 -0.83 -13.19 -7.33
C VAL A 113 -1.75 -14.29 -6.83
N ALA A 114 -1.86 -15.37 -7.60
CA ALA A 114 -2.75 -16.49 -7.34
C ALA A 114 -2.56 -17.11 -5.94
N GLU A 115 -1.32 -17.30 -5.51
CA GLU A 115 -0.98 -17.90 -4.22
C GLU A 115 -1.43 -17.01 -3.05
N ARG A 116 -1.34 -15.68 -3.20
CA ARG A 116 -1.84 -14.73 -2.20
C ARG A 116 -3.36 -14.72 -2.18
N MET A 117 -4.01 -14.74 -3.35
CA MET A 117 -5.47 -14.85 -3.42
C MET A 117 -5.97 -16.13 -2.76
N ALA A 118 -5.31 -17.26 -3.00
CA ALA A 118 -5.62 -18.52 -2.33
C ALA A 118 -5.45 -18.42 -0.80
N PHE A 119 -4.38 -17.77 -0.33
CA PHE A 119 -4.19 -17.50 1.10
C PHE A 119 -5.31 -16.65 1.68
N ILE A 120 -5.71 -15.55 1.01
CA ILE A 120 -6.80 -14.68 1.47
C ILE A 120 -8.07 -15.49 1.68
N ARG A 121 -8.43 -16.35 0.71
CA ARG A 121 -9.62 -17.20 0.79
C ARG A 121 -9.54 -18.21 1.92
N ALA A 122 -8.43 -18.93 2.04
CA ALA A 122 -8.24 -19.92 3.09
C ALA A 122 -8.28 -19.29 4.50
N ALA A 123 -7.63 -18.13 4.67
CA ALA A 123 -7.67 -17.39 5.93
C ALA A 123 -9.05 -16.80 6.24
N ALA A 124 -9.75 -16.24 5.23
CA ALA A 124 -11.11 -15.72 5.40
C ALA A 124 -12.12 -16.80 5.79
N ARG A 125 -11.96 -18.02 5.25
CA ARG A 125 -12.75 -19.19 5.64
C ARG A 125 -12.55 -19.55 7.11
N GLN A 126 -11.32 -19.57 7.59
CA GLN A 126 -11.03 -19.84 9.00
C GLN A 126 -11.50 -18.69 9.92
N ASP A 127 -11.45 -17.45 9.43
CA ASP A 127 -11.96 -16.28 10.16
C ASP A 127 -13.51 -16.18 10.11
N GLY A 128 -14.22 -17.06 9.37
CA GLY A 128 -15.68 -17.09 9.24
C GLY A 128 -16.27 -15.89 8.48
N ILE A 129 -15.51 -15.32 7.56
CA ILE A 129 -15.89 -14.13 6.76
C ILE A 129 -15.78 -14.33 5.24
N GLU A 130 -15.61 -15.57 4.77
CA GLU A 130 -15.47 -15.90 3.35
C GLU A 130 -16.62 -15.29 2.52
N ASP A 131 -17.85 -15.38 3.02
CA ASP A 131 -19.07 -14.89 2.36
C ASP A 131 -19.22 -13.35 2.38
N ARG A 132 -18.27 -12.62 2.93
CA ARG A 132 -18.26 -11.15 2.95
C ARG A 132 -17.29 -10.54 1.94
N LEU A 133 -16.46 -11.37 1.33
CA LEU A 133 -15.46 -10.99 0.34
C LEU A 133 -15.83 -11.54 -1.03
N ALA A 134 -15.68 -10.74 -2.07
CA ALA A 134 -15.56 -11.21 -3.43
C ALA A 134 -14.08 -11.20 -3.82
N TYR A 135 -13.63 -12.23 -4.54
CA TYR A 135 -12.21 -12.47 -4.80
C TYR A 135 -11.93 -12.30 -6.29
N LEU A 136 -11.03 -11.37 -6.63
CA LEU A 136 -10.69 -11.05 -8.01
C LEU A 136 -9.18 -11.17 -8.22
N GLU A 137 -8.75 -12.29 -8.82
CA GLU A 137 -7.37 -12.51 -9.23
C GLU A 137 -7.14 -11.88 -10.60
N ALA A 138 -6.67 -10.63 -10.61
CA ALA A 138 -6.43 -9.87 -11.83
C ALA A 138 -5.48 -8.69 -11.60
N ASP A 139 -4.93 -8.13 -12.69
CA ASP A 139 -4.37 -6.79 -12.68
C ASP A 139 -5.52 -5.76 -12.68
N TYR A 140 -5.43 -4.78 -11.80
CA TYR A 140 -6.47 -3.74 -11.68
C TYR A 140 -6.67 -2.96 -12.98
N LEU A 141 -5.61 -2.70 -13.73
CA LEU A 141 -5.70 -1.94 -15.00
C LEU A 141 -6.33 -2.74 -16.15
N GLU A 142 -6.58 -4.03 -15.96
CA GLU A 142 -7.18 -4.90 -16.97
C GLU A 142 -8.66 -5.25 -16.70
N VAL A 143 -9.23 -4.71 -15.61
CA VAL A 143 -10.61 -4.97 -15.20
C VAL A 143 -11.34 -3.63 -14.99
N ASP A 144 -12.43 -3.40 -15.70
CA ASP A 144 -13.22 -2.17 -15.56
C ASP A 144 -14.48 -2.41 -14.72
N PHE A 145 -14.55 -1.79 -13.54
CA PHE A 145 -15.71 -1.93 -12.66
C PHE A 145 -16.89 -1.07 -13.14
N VAL A 146 -18.03 -1.72 -13.28
CA VAL A 146 -19.33 -1.07 -13.47
C VAL A 146 -19.87 -0.58 -12.12
N THR A 147 -19.69 -1.41 -11.09
CA THR A 147 -20.00 -1.05 -9.70
C THR A 147 -19.17 0.15 -9.27
N ARG A 148 -19.80 1.08 -8.56
CA ARG A 148 -19.14 2.25 -7.94
C ARG A 148 -18.88 1.97 -6.47
N PHE A 149 -17.65 2.24 -6.02
CA PHE A 149 -17.21 1.95 -4.66
C PHE A 149 -17.33 3.18 -3.77
N SER A 150 -17.78 2.97 -2.54
CA SER A 150 -17.74 4.02 -1.51
C SER A 150 -16.32 4.24 -0.98
N THR A 151 -15.47 3.23 -1.09
CA THR A 151 -14.08 3.28 -0.67
C THR A 151 -13.24 2.42 -1.60
N ILE A 152 -12.14 2.97 -2.08
CA ILE A 152 -11.09 2.23 -2.77
C ILE A 152 -9.82 2.37 -1.94
N CYS A 153 -9.23 1.26 -1.50
CA CYS A 153 -7.95 1.21 -0.82
C CYS A 153 -6.87 0.77 -1.81
N ALA A 154 -5.73 1.46 -1.81
CA ALA A 154 -4.53 1.08 -2.55
C ALA A 154 -3.30 1.39 -1.68
N ILE A 155 -2.96 0.45 -0.80
CA ILE A 155 -1.95 0.64 0.24
C ILE A 155 -0.66 -0.09 -0.14
N GLY A 156 0.35 0.66 -0.59
CA GLY A 156 1.59 0.10 -1.11
C GLY A 156 1.42 -0.49 -2.52
N VAL A 157 0.69 0.22 -3.39
CA VAL A 157 0.30 -0.28 -4.71
C VAL A 157 0.62 0.69 -5.84
N LEU A 158 0.38 1.99 -5.65
CA LEU A 158 0.53 2.98 -6.72
C LEU A 158 1.94 2.98 -7.30
N GLU A 159 2.95 2.85 -6.46
CA GLU A 159 4.37 2.81 -6.84
C GLU A 159 4.72 1.63 -7.76
N TRP A 160 3.94 0.55 -7.70
CA TRP A 160 4.10 -0.66 -8.51
C TRP A 160 3.23 -0.68 -9.77
N ALA A 161 2.31 0.28 -9.95
CA ALA A 161 1.44 0.31 -11.12
C ALA A 161 2.28 0.47 -12.39
N GLY A 162 2.23 -0.54 -13.27
CA GLY A 162 3.05 -0.63 -14.48
C GLY A 162 4.41 -1.29 -14.32
N ALA A 163 4.85 -1.63 -13.11
CA ALA A 163 6.17 -2.23 -12.88
C ALA A 163 6.34 -3.63 -13.48
N PHE A 164 5.25 -4.35 -13.66
CA PHE A 164 5.24 -5.74 -14.13
C PHE A 164 4.77 -5.88 -15.59
N GLN A 165 4.59 -4.77 -16.29
CA GLN A 165 4.16 -4.73 -17.69
C GLN A 165 5.35 -4.29 -18.56
N SER A 166 5.70 -5.09 -19.56
CA SER A 166 6.69 -4.71 -20.55
C SER A 166 6.13 -3.63 -21.48
N GLU A 167 6.98 -2.67 -21.89
CA GLU A 167 6.72 -1.71 -22.98
C GLU A 167 5.89 -0.46 -22.64
N CYS A 168 5.67 -0.11 -21.38
CA CYS A 168 5.01 1.15 -21.02
C CYS A 168 5.79 1.95 -19.97
N ASP A 169 5.66 3.27 -20.01
CA ASP A 169 6.17 4.13 -18.93
C ASP A 169 5.34 3.87 -17.66
N PRO A 170 5.95 3.39 -16.56
CA PRO A 170 5.24 3.16 -15.31
C PRO A 170 4.47 4.38 -14.80
N ARG A 171 4.99 5.59 -15.02
CA ARG A 171 4.34 6.84 -14.60
C ARG A 171 3.04 7.10 -15.35
N GLU A 172 2.98 6.75 -16.66
CA GLU A 172 1.71 6.80 -17.41
C GLU A 172 0.69 5.81 -16.84
N ARG A 173 1.14 4.63 -16.42
CA ARG A 173 0.28 3.64 -15.78
C ARG A 173 -0.21 4.11 -14.42
N GLN A 174 0.63 4.77 -13.64
CA GLN A 174 0.23 5.39 -12.37
C GLN A 174 -0.82 6.50 -12.58
N ARG A 175 -0.67 7.33 -13.62
CA ARG A 175 -1.71 8.32 -14.00
C ARG A 175 -3.01 7.65 -14.43
N ALA A 176 -2.93 6.61 -15.25
CA ALA A 176 -4.10 5.81 -15.66
C ALA A 176 -4.78 5.15 -14.46
N PHE A 177 -4.00 4.61 -13.53
CA PHE A 177 -4.48 4.04 -12.27
C PHE A 177 -5.31 5.05 -11.48
N LEU A 178 -4.79 6.25 -11.25
CA LEU A 178 -5.49 7.28 -10.48
C LEU A 178 -6.76 7.80 -11.19
N LYS A 179 -6.72 7.95 -12.52
CA LYS A 179 -7.92 8.32 -13.31
C LYS A 179 -8.98 7.24 -13.23
N LYS A 180 -8.57 5.97 -13.33
CA LYS A 180 -9.48 4.83 -13.23
C LYS A 180 -10.11 4.75 -11.84
N THR A 181 -9.32 4.83 -10.76
CA THR A 181 -9.87 4.82 -9.40
C THR A 181 -10.86 5.96 -9.18
N ARG A 182 -10.60 7.17 -9.72
CA ARG A 182 -11.55 8.30 -9.66
C ARG A 182 -12.87 7.99 -10.38
N GLY A 183 -12.79 7.36 -11.56
CA GLY A 183 -13.96 6.96 -12.36
C GLY A 183 -14.79 5.85 -11.72
N GLU A 184 -14.22 5.03 -10.88
CA GLU A 184 -14.87 3.89 -10.22
C GLU A 184 -15.37 4.20 -8.80
N LEU A 185 -15.11 5.41 -8.29
CA LEU A 185 -15.69 5.89 -7.04
C LEU A 185 -17.18 6.28 -7.22
N ALA A 186 -17.97 6.02 -6.19
CA ALA A 186 -19.27 6.64 -6.04
C ALA A 186 -19.13 8.17 -5.87
N SER A 187 -20.22 8.94 -6.05
CA SER A 187 -20.17 10.41 -5.96
C SER A 187 -19.62 10.94 -4.63
N SER A 188 -19.87 10.24 -3.53
CA SER A 188 -19.33 10.53 -2.20
C SER A 188 -18.22 9.56 -1.78
N GLY A 189 -17.65 8.81 -2.74
CA GLY A 189 -16.64 7.82 -2.47
C GLY A 189 -15.26 8.44 -2.26
N HIS A 190 -14.37 7.66 -1.63
CA HIS A 190 -13.01 8.10 -1.31
C HIS A 190 -11.99 7.05 -1.76
N LEU A 191 -10.90 7.53 -2.34
CA LEU A 191 -9.66 6.78 -2.49
C LEU A 191 -8.83 6.94 -1.20
N VAL A 192 -8.29 5.84 -0.70
CA VAL A 192 -7.30 5.81 0.38
C VAL A 192 -6.02 5.20 -0.15
N LEU A 193 -4.95 6.00 -0.19
CA LEU A 193 -3.62 5.56 -0.58
C LEU A 193 -2.73 5.41 0.66
N GLY A 194 -1.79 4.46 0.62
CA GLY A 194 -0.62 4.42 1.49
C GLY A 194 0.62 4.34 0.61
N ILE A 195 1.58 5.27 0.77
CA ILE A 195 2.76 5.37 -0.09
C ILE A 195 3.93 6.04 0.65
N GLU A 196 5.16 5.67 0.32
CA GLU A 196 6.35 6.35 0.80
C GLU A 196 6.46 7.76 0.25
N ASN A 197 7.08 8.63 1.04
CA ASN A 197 7.42 9.97 0.62
C ASN A 197 8.82 10.00 -0.01
N ARG A 198 8.92 10.39 -1.27
CA ARG A 198 10.20 10.57 -1.98
C ARG A 198 11.18 11.47 -1.21
N LEU A 199 10.67 12.53 -0.58
CA LEU A 199 11.45 13.45 0.25
C LEU A 199 11.51 13.02 1.72
N GLY A 200 11.14 11.77 2.04
CA GLY A 200 11.25 11.23 3.39
C GLY A 200 12.67 11.38 3.94
N LEU A 201 12.75 11.88 5.17
CA LEU A 201 14.04 12.25 5.77
C LEU A 201 15.05 11.11 5.77
N LYS A 202 14.61 9.84 5.93
CA LYS A 202 15.49 8.68 5.89
C LYS A 202 16.22 8.55 4.55
N TYR A 203 15.56 8.82 3.43
CA TYR A 203 16.17 8.77 2.09
C TYR A 203 17.14 9.93 1.86
N LEU A 204 16.80 11.13 2.31
CA LEU A 204 17.68 12.29 2.24
C LEU A 204 18.96 12.11 3.09
N LEU A 205 18.89 11.30 4.13
CA LEU A 205 20.04 10.94 4.95
C LEU A 205 20.79 9.69 4.46
N GLY A 206 20.45 9.18 3.28
CA GLY A 206 21.18 8.09 2.61
C GLY A 206 20.68 6.68 2.91
N CYS A 207 19.50 6.52 3.50
CA CYS A 207 18.88 5.19 3.60
C CYS A 207 18.52 4.67 2.20
N PRO A 208 18.73 3.38 1.92
CA PRO A 208 18.24 2.76 0.70
C PRO A 208 16.72 2.91 0.55
N ASP A 209 16.27 3.00 -0.69
CA ASP A 209 14.86 2.97 -1.04
C ASP A 209 14.23 1.62 -0.68
N ASP A 210 13.00 1.66 -0.17
CA ASP A 210 12.28 0.47 0.30
C ASP A 210 11.94 -0.53 -0.82
N HIS A 211 11.93 -0.10 -2.09
CA HIS A 211 11.58 -0.91 -3.27
C HIS A 211 12.79 -1.33 -4.09
N LEU A 212 13.78 -0.43 -4.21
CA LEU A 212 14.92 -0.58 -5.09
C LEU A 212 16.18 -1.07 -4.36
N GLY A 213 16.26 -0.85 -3.05
CA GLY A 213 17.39 -1.22 -2.20
C GLY A 213 18.68 -0.42 -2.48
N VAL A 214 18.58 0.71 -3.19
CA VAL A 214 19.72 1.53 -3.59
C VAL A 214 19.62 2.92 -2.97
N PRO A 215 20.66 3.39 -2.23
CA PRO A 215 20.67 4.75 -1.70
C PRO A 215 20.69 5.80 -2.82
N GLY A 216 20.07 6.97 -2.55
CA GLY A 216 20.19 8.14 -3.41
C GLY A 216 19.41 8.06 -4.74
N ILE A 217 18.48 7.12 -4.91
CA ILE A 217 17.61 7.04 -6.09
C ILE A 217 16.25 7.68 -5.79
N ALA A 218 15.54 7.18 -4.80
CA ALA A 218 14.17 7.59 -4.49
C ALA A 218 14.00 9.08 -4.20
N CYS A 219 14.99 9.71 -3.58
CA CYS A 219 14.94 11.14 -3.21
C CYS A 219 15.04 12.11 -4.39
N HIS A 220 15.39 11.63 -5.58
CA HIS A 220 15.46 12.46 -6.79
C HIS A 220 14.13 12.50 -7.54
N GLU A 221 13.91 13.57 -8.30
CA GLU A 221 12.83 13.62 -9.27
C GLU A 221 13.03 12.57 -10.38
N ALA A 222 11.95 12.20 -11.06
CA ALA A 222 11.93 11.01 -11.92
C ALA A 222 13.01 10.99 -13.00
N ALA A 223 13.30 12.13 -13.67
CA ALA A 223 14.30 12.17 -14.73
C ALA A 223 15.70 11.88 -14.19
N ARG A 224 16.05 12.45 -13.04
CA ARG A 224 17.33 12.22 -12.39
C ARG A 224 17.43 10.80 -11.81
N ALA A 225 16.36 10.28 -11.21
CA ALA A 225 16.31 8.91 -10.71
C ALA A 225 16.53 7.89 -11.83
N ILE A 226 15.89 8.05 -12.97
CA ILE A 226 16.08 7.21 -14.17
C ILE A 226 17.53 7.24 -14.64
N GLU A 227 18.13 8.44 -14.74
CA GLU A 227 19.52 8.58 -15.17
C GLU A 227 20.50 7.89 -14.21
N LEU A 228 20.35 8.07 -12.90
CA LEU A 228 21.18 7.42 -11.88
C LEU A 228 21.01 5.90 -11.90
N TRP A 229 19.79 5.41 -12.09
CA TRP A 229 19.49 3.99 -12.21
C TRP A 229 20.16 3.37 -13.43
N ARG A 230 20.10 4.05 -14.56
CA ARG A 230 20.76 3.65 -15.80
C ARG A 230 22.29 3.62 -15.64
N GLN A 231 22.86 4.63 -14.96
CA GLN A 231 24.31 4.67 -14.67
C GLN A 231 24.76 3.50 -13.76
N ALA A 232 23.87 3.00 -12.91
CA ALA A 232 24.13 1.82 -12.07
C ALA A 232 23.95 0.48 -12.81
N ASP A 233 23.69 0.48 -14.13
CA ASP A 233 23.44 -0.70 -14.97
C ASP A 233 22.34 -1.63 -14.45
N LYS A 234 21.26 -1.03 -13.93
CA LYS A 234 20.12 -1.75 -13.31
C LYS A 234 18.92 -1.93 -14.26
N GLY A 235 19.09 -1.63 -15.55
CA GLY A 235 17.99 -1.68 -16.53
C GLY A 235 17.01 -0.51 -16.42
N ALA A 236 15.73 -0.75 -16.70
CA ALA A 236 14.69 0.26 -16.60
C ALA A 236 14.20 0.44 -15.15
N LEU A 237 14.08 1.69 -14.72
CA LEU A 237 13.47 2.00 -13.42
C LEU A 237 11.96 1.81 -13.52
N GLN A 238 11.40 0.93 -12.68
CA GLN A 238 10.01 0.51 -12.74
C GLN A 238 9.15 1.04 -11.59
N CYS A 239 9.74 1.42 -10.47
CA CYS A 239 9.03 1.86 -9.27
C CYS A 239 9.26 3.35 -9.05
N PHE A 240 8.16 4.12 -8.88
CA PHE A 240 8.22 5.55 -8.64
C PHE A 240 7.36 5.94 -7.45
N ILE A 241 7.97 6.65 -6.51
CA ILE A 241 7.29 7.31 -5.39
C ILE A 241 7.37 8.83 -5.56
N TYR A 242 6.56 9.55 -4.81
CA TYR A 242 6.32 10.97 -5.03
C TYR A 242 6.49 11.78 -3.74
N SER A 243 6.87 13.05 -3.88
CA SER A 243 6.71 14.04 -2.82
C SER A 243 5.23 14.38 -2.63
N ARG A 244 4.91 15.02 -1.52
CA ARG A 244 3.55 15.52 -1.24
C ARG A 244 3.00 16.38 -2.37
N GLY A 245 3.81 17.35 -2.86
CA GLY A 245 3.41 18.25 -3.96
C GLY A 245 3.16 17.51 -5.27
N GLU A 246 4.05 16.59 -5.66
CA GLU A 246 3.90 15.78 -6.86
C GLU A 246 2.65 14.88 -6.79
N LEU A 247 2.41 14.24 -5.65
CA LEU A 247 1.23 13.39 -5.46
C LEU A 247 -0.07 14.21 -5.46
N THR A 248 -0.05 15.42 -4.87
CA THR A 248 -1.16 16.37 -4.97
C THR A 248 -1.50 16.70 -6.43
N GLN A 249 -0.49 17.01 -7.23
CA GLN A 249 -0.68 17.30 -8.65
C GLN A 249 -1.24 16.11 -9.42
N LEU A 250 -0.68 14.90 -9.22
CA LEU A 250 -1.15 13.67 -9.86
C LEU A 250 -2.62 13.37 -9.53
N LEU A 251 -3.02 13.53 -8.29
CA LEU A 251 -4.41 13.33 -7.85
C LEU A 251 -5.33 14.40 -8.43
N SER A 252 -4.92 15.67 -8.45
CA SER A 252 -5.68 16.76 -9.05
C SER A 252 -5.88 16.56 -10.55
N ASP A 253 -4.84 16.13 -11.26
CA ASP A 253 -4.89 15.81 -12.70
C ASP A 253 -5.79 14.60 -13.00
N ALA A 254 -5.95 13.70 -12.03
CA ALA A 254 -6.88 12.57 -12.11
C ALA A 254 -8.34 12.95 -11.78
N GLY A 255 -8.60 14.20 -11.33
CA GLY A 255 -9.93 14.74 -11.06
C GLY A 255 -10.37 14.65 -9.59
N TYR A 256 -9.45 14.41 -8.66
CA TYR A 256 -9.73 14.53 -7.23
C TYR A 256 -9.71 15.98 -6.79
N GLN A 257 -10.76 16.43 -6.07
CA GLN A 257 -10.92 17.84 -5.67
C GLN A 257 -10.54 18.08 -4.22
N ARG A 258 -10.73 17.08 -3.37
CA ARG A 258 -10.36 17.15 -1.96
C ARG A 258 -9.29 16.10 -1.69
N ILE A 259 -8.12 16.55 -1.21
CA ILE A 259 -6.96 15.71 -0.97
C ILE A 259 -6.45 16.00 0.44
N GLU A 260 -6.51 15.01 1.31
CA GLU A 260 -6.08 15.12 2.70
C GLU A 260 -4.91 14.17 2.94
N PHE A 261 -3.82 14.71 3.48
CA PHE A 261 -2.63 13.95 3.80
C PHE A 261 -2.52 13.68 5.29
N PHE A 262 -2.04 12.50 5.63
CA PHE A 262 -1.70 12.09 6.98
C PHE A 262 -0.29 11.54 6.99
N ALA A 263 0.56 12.03 7.89
CA ALA A 263 1.87 11.45 8.14
C ALA A 263 1.73 10.11 8.84
N ALA A 264 2.47 9.10 8.40
CA ALA A 264 2.50 7.80 9.06
C ALA A 264 3.90 7.52 9.61
N PHE A 265 4.01 7.33 10.92
CA PHE A 265 5.26 7.02 11.62
C PHE A 265 5.21 5.65 12.28
N PRO A 266 6.29 4.85 12.21
CA PRO A 266 7.53 5.09 11.44
C PRO A 266 7.34 4.92 9.94
N ASP A 267 6.25 4.27 9.50
CA ASP A 267 5.95 3.95 8.11
C ASP A 267 4.45 3.59 7.96
N TYR A 268 3.84 3.81 6.77
CA TYR A 268 2.44 3.44 6.51
C TYR A 268 2.20 1.92 6.56
N LYS A 269 3.24 1.12 6.39
CA LYS A 269 3.10 -0.35 6.41
C LYS A 269 2.73 -0.86 7.81
N LEU A 270 3.34 -0.30 8.87
CA LEU A 270 3.07 -0.64 10.27
C LEU A 270 3.10 0.63 11.13
N PRO A 271 2.14 1.56 10.96
CA PRO A 271 2.16 2.82 11.65
C PRO A 271 1.92 2.65 13.16
N VAL A 272 2.61 3.48 13.93
CA VAL A 272 2.36 3.69 15.36
C VAL A 272 1.59 4.99 15.57
N HIS A 273 1.90 5.99 14.75
CA HIS A 273 1.23 7.28 14.77
C HIS A 273 0.78 7.68 13.37
N ILE A 274 -0.44 8.17 13.27
CA ILE A 274 -1.03 8.71 12.05
C ILE A 274 -1.48 10.13 12.38
N ILE A 275 -0.89 11.13 11.72
CA ILE A 275 -1.07 12.53 12.10
C ILE A 275 -1.53 13.33 10.88
N PRO A 276 -2.67 14.04 10.96
CA PRO A 276 -3.15 14.86 9.84
C PRO A 276 -2.16 15.98 9.51
N LEU A 277 -1.96 16.21 8.21
CA LEU A 277 -1.09 17.27 7.66
C LEU A 277 -1.88 18.49 7.17
N GLY A 278 -3.10 18.67 7.67
CA GLY A 278 -3.85 19.92 7.56
C GLY A 278 -3.17 21.07 8.31
N ASP A 279 -3.70 22.26 8.18
CA ASP A 279 -3.29 23.46 8.93
C ASP A 279 -1.78 23.77 8.90
N GLY A 280 -1.15 23.59 7.72
CA GLY A 280 0.29 23.81 7.56
C GLY A 280 1.19 22.85 8.36
N GLY A 281 0.65 21.70 8.80
CA GLY A 281 1.41 20.72 9.59
C GLY A 281 1.52 21.05 11.06
N SER A 282 0.68 21.92 11.60
CA SER A 282 0.73 22.34 13.02
C SER A 282 0.63 21.16 13.97
N ALA A 283 -0.32 20.23 13.77
CA ALA A 283 -0.46 19.03 14.59
C ALA A 283 0.81 18.16 14.55
N LEU A 284 1.41 18.00 13.38
CA LEU A 284 2.67 17.29 13.22
C LEU A 284 3.82 17.96 13.98
N ASN A 285 3.97 19.29 13.86
CA ASN A 285 5.04 20.01 14.54
C ASN A 285 4.92 19.88 16.07
N GLN A 286 3.71 19.98 16.61
CA GLN A 286 3.46 19.76 18.04
C GLN A 286 3.84 18.33 18.45
N PHE A 287 3.43 17.33 17.69
CA PHE A 287 3.79 15.94 17.94
C PHE A 287 5.32 15.75 17.97
N LEU A 288 6.02 16.23 16.95
CA LEU A 288 7.48 16.05 16.82
C LEU A 288 8.28 16.74 17.94
N LEU A 289 7.75 17.83 18.50
CA LEU A 289 8.42 18.60 19.55
C LEU A 289 8.18 18.02 20.96
N HIS A 290 7.02 17.40 21.20
CA HIS A 290 6.57 17.07 22.54
C HIS A 290 6.37 15.58 22.80
N GLU A 291 6.23 14.75 21.75
CA GLU A 291 6.03 13.33 21.88
C GLU A 291 7.29 12.52 21.59
N ASP A 292 7.34 11.30 22.09
CA ASP A 292 8.40 10.35 21.75
C ASP A 292 8.14 9.74 20.39
N LEU A 293 9.06 9.95 19.46
CA LEU A 293 9.00 9.35 18.16
C LEU A 293 9.33 7.86 18.24
N PRO A 294 8.61 7.01 17.50
CA PRO A 294 8.99 5.60 17.39
C PRO A 294 10.37 5.52 16.73
N LEU A 295 11.33 4.92 17.44
CA LEU A 295 12.72 4.79 16.97
C LEU A 295 12.91 3.60 16.03
N GLU A 296 11.93 2.72 15.91
CA GLU A 296 12.02 1.53 15.06
C GLU A 296 11.60 1.86 13.62
N HIS A 297 12.43 2.62 12.91
CA HIS A 297 12.28 2.81 11.47
C HIS A 297 12.87 1.62 10.73
N ASN A 298 12.17 1.17 9.70
CA ASN A 298 12.63 0.11 8.82
C ASN A 298 13.23 0.70 7.54
N GLY A 299 14.28 0.05 7.05
CA GLY A 299 14.86 0.25 5.73
C GLY A 299 14.39 -0.82 4.74
N TYR A 300 15.19 -1.04 3.72
CA TYR A 300 14.93 -2.02 2.68
C TYR A 300 14.68 -3.42 3.25
N ASN A 301 13.67 -4.12 2.75
CA ASN A 301 13.24 -5.44 3.25
C ASN A 301 12.94 -5.52 4.76
N GLY A 302 12.57 -4.40 5.37
CA GLY A 302 12.24 -4.36 6.79
C GLY A 302 13.43 -4.44 7.74
N GLU A 303 14.65 -4.22 7.25
CA GLU A 303 15.83 -4.09 8.08
C GLU A 303 15.66 -2.97 9.11
N ILE A 304 15.94 -3.26 10.37
CA ILE A 304 15.85 -2.24 11.43
C ILE A 304 17.08 -1.33 11.31
N LEU A 305 16.83 -0.04 11.10
CA LEU A 305 17.89 0.96 11.03
C LEU A 305 18.62 1.06 12.36
N GLY A 306 19.95 1.17 12.31
CA GLY A 306 20.80 1.22 13.50
C GLY A 306 20.41 2.38 14.45
N ALA A 307 20.55 2.17 15.76
CA ALA A 307 20.14 3.12 16.80
C ALA A 307 20.71 4.53 16.63
N ALA A 308 21.96 4.65 16.16
CA ALA A 308 22.57 5.97 15.92
C ALA A 308 21.86 6.72 14.76
N PHE A 309 21.51 6.02 13.69
CA PHE A 309 20.77 6.60 12.57
C PHE A 309 19.34 7.01 12.99
N GLN A 310 18.69 6.18 13.78
CA GLN A 310 17.35 6.49 14.32
C GLN A 310 17.36 7.72 15.22
N ARG A 311 18.34 7.87 16.12
CA ARG A 311 18.50 9.10 16.92
C ARG A 311 18.69 10.33 16.03
N LYS A 312 19.54 10.23 15.01
CA LYS A 312 19.75 11.32 14.05
C LYS A 312 18.45 11.70 13.32
N LEU A 313 17.61 10.73 12.95
CA LEU A 313 16.29 11.00 12.37
C LEU A 313 15.42 11.81 13.32
N VAL A 314 15.32 11.42 14.59
CA VAL A 314 14.52 12.12 15.59
C VAL A 314 15.01 13.56 15.80
N GLU A 315 16.32 13.76 15.92
CA GLU A 315 16.92 15.10 16.06
C GLU A 315 16.56 15.99 14.87
N ARG A 316 16.70 15.48 13.63
CA ARG A 316 16.38 16.23 12.42
C ARG A 316 14.88 16.51 12.27
N TYR A 317 14.00 15.56 12.64
CA TYR A 317 12.56 15.83 12.66
C TYR A 317 12.20 16.98 13.61
N ARG A 318 12.80 17.03 14.80
CA ARG A 318 12.59 18.12 15.75
C ARG A 318 13.07 19.46 15.20
N GLU A 319 14.23 19.52 14.55
CA GLU A 319 14.71 20.72 13.86
C GLU A 319 13.76 21.18 12.76
N LEU A 320 13.28 20.25 11.91
CA LEU A 320 12.30 20.56 10.87
C LEU A 320 10.96 21.06 11.46
N ALA A 321 10.55 20.54 12.60
CA ALA A 321 9.34 21.00 13.29
C ALA A 321 9.47 22.43 13.78
N THR A 322 10.66 22.86 14.27
CA THR A 322 10.88 24.26 14.69
C THR A 322 10.82 25.24 13.52
N THR A 323 11.12 24.80 12.30
CA THR A 323 11.06 25.62 11.07
C THR A 323 9.71 25.51 10.34
N GLY A 324 8.82 24.62 10.80
CA GLY A 324 7.52 24.38 10.17
C GLY A 324 7.58 23.60 8.85
N THR A 325 8.70 22.96 8.52
CA THR A 325 8.91 22.26 7.24
C THR A 325 8.80 20.73 7.35
N ALA A 326 8.53 20.19 8.54
CA ALA A 326 8.52 18.74 8.78
C ALA A 326 7.53 17.97 7.93
N ALA A 327 6.38 18.58 7.56
CA ALA A 327 5.34 17.94 6.77
C ALA A 327 5.79 17.46 5.38
N GLU A 328 6.82 18.10 4.80
CA GLU A 328 7.38 17.71 3.50
C GLU A 328 8.36 16.52 3.60
N HIS A 329 8.79 16.18 4.82
CA HIS A 329 9.85 15.18 5.05
C HIS A 329 9.42 13.98 5.88
N VAL A 330 8.12 13.82 6.13
CA VAL A 330 7.58 12.63 6.82
C VAL A 330 7.94 11.35 6.04
N PRO A 331 8.06 10.19 6.69
CA PRO A 331 8.57 8.99 6.03
C PRO A 331 7.62 8.45 4.95
N SER A 332 6.33 8.57 5.18
CA SER A 332 5.27 8.07 4.28
C SER A 332 3.95 8.78 4.55
N PHE A 333 3.02 8.61 3.62
CA PHE A 333 1.69 9.19 3.70
C PHE A 333 0.61 8.11 3.71
N TYR A 334 -0.46 8.36 4.46
CA TYR A 334 -1.78 8.03 3.99
C TYR A 334 -2.40 9.25 3.32
N VAL A 335 -3.16 9.01 2.25
CA VAL A 335 -3.88 10.06 1.53
C VAL A 335 -5.33 9.64 1.39
N ARG A 336 -6.25 10.52 1.77
CA ARG A 336 -7.68 10.39 1.50
C ARG A 336 -8.07 11.41 0.44
N ALA A 337 -8.61 10.95 -0.70
CA ALA A 337 -8.95 11.81 -1.82
C ALA A 337 -10.39 11.54 -2.34
N SER A 338 -11.14 12.60 -2.72
CA SER A 338 -12.51 12.50 -3.24
C SER A 338 -12.81 13.52 -4.35
#